data_0bf57026ef6bad638c5400d38e6e1e16
#
_entry.id   0bf57026ef6bad638c5400d38e6e1e16
#
_cell.length_a   1.000
_cell.length_b   1.000
_cell.length_c   1.000
_cell.angle_alpha   90.00
_cell.angle_beta   90.00
_cell.angle_gamma   90.00
#
_symmetry.space_group_name_H-M   'P 1'
#
loop_
_entity.id
_entity.type
_entity.pdbx_description
1 polymer ?
#
loop_
_entity_poly.entity_id
_entity_poly.type
_entity_poly.pdbx_seq_one_letter_code
_entity_poly.pdbx_strand_id
1 'polypeptide(L)'
;MEGTLQTVSELTTQTPFYIEHLDAIVTMLVTIIGFVVTYLMTKKNFKDEVKKNKIALASDQIQTLPYDICQLMDAMIKGNQQGELLNQYSSILSKVLAYGSSHAIKIAIKMQQMSYVSTSNASIDERLPMLAAYSLLITQLKYDLTSEIISPESWFQLRMNDYEKIQPQMQKSINDLIKELDLNHAFKV
;
A
#
# COMPACT_ATOMS: atom_id res chain seq x y z
N MET A 1 17.20 66.20 79.05
CA MET A 1 17.46 66.18 77.57
C MET A 1 16.90 64.85 77.06
N GLU A 2 15.76 64.97 76.53
CA GLU A 2 14.94 63.83 76.09
C GLU A 2 15.40 63.34 74.68
N GLY A 3 15.73 62.10 74.64
CA GLY A 3 16.00 61.42 73.39
C GLY A 3 14.79 60.59 72.96
N THR A 4 14.07 61.07 72.00
CA THR A 4 12.93 60.41 71.39
C THR A 4 13.36 59.18 70.60
N LEU A 5 13.01 57.99 71.04
CA LEU A 5 13.10 56.72 70.29
C LEU A 5 11.95 56.67 69.26
N GLN A 6 12.30 56.79 67.98
CA GLN A 6 11.41 56.47 66.90
C GLN A 6 11.38 54.96 66.72
N THR A 7 10.29 54.35 67.08
CA THR A 7 9.95 52.98 66.69
C THR A 7 9.51 52.95 65.24
N VAL A 8 10.39 52.48 64.38
CA VAL A 8 10.06 52.14 62.98
C VAL A 8 9.28 50.81 63.03
N SER A 9 7.96 50.89 62.89
CA SER A 9 7.13 49.73 62.67
C SER A 9 7.41 49.18 61.28
N GLU A 10 8.14 48.05 61.17
CA GLU A 10 8.25 47.23 59.99
C GLU A 10 6.86 46.70 59.63
N LEU A 11 6.23 47.31 58.61
CA LEU A 11 5.11 46.69 57.90
C LEU A 11 5.63 45.50 57.14
N THR A 12 5.65 44.34 57.72
CA THR A 12 5.78 43.08 57.01
C THR A 12 4.55 42.90 56.13
N THR A 13 4.63 43.34 54.87
CA THR A 13 3.65 43.00 53.83
C THR A 13 3.73 41.50 53.62
N GLN A 14 2.85 40.74 54.26
CA GLN A 14 2.66 39.32 53.97
C GLN A 14 2.16 39.18 52.54
N THR A 15 3.07 38.82 51.63
CA THR A 15 2.71 38.45 50.28
C THR A 15 1.80 37.24 50.33
N PRO A 16 0.63 37.24 49.67
CA PRO A 16 -0.28 36.11 49.69
C PRO A 16 0.42 34.85 49.18
N PHE A 17 0.23 33.71 49.81
CA PHE A 17 0.86 32.41 49.55
C PHE A 17 0.86 32.03 48.07
N TYR A 18 -0.18 32.39 47.33
CA TYR A 18 -0.27 32.13 45.87
C TYR A 18 0.70 32.97 45.02
N ILE A 19 1.15 34.14 45.51
CA ILE A 19 2.14 34.97 44.82
C ILE A 19 3.54 34.36 44.99
N GLU A 20 3.85 33.88 46.18
CA GLU A 20 5.14 33.25 46.51
C GLU A 20 5.36 31.94 45.77
N HIS A 21 4.27 31.21 45.46
CA HIS A 21 4.33 29.94 44.75
C HIS A 21 3.86 29.99 43.29
N LEU A 22 3.60 31.17 42.74
CA LEU A 22 3.06 31.34 41.38
C LEU A 22 4.01 30.73 40.32
N ASP A 23 5.30 30.92 40.45
CA ASP A 23 6.30 30.36 39.56
C ASP A 23 6.29 28.83 39.58
N ALA A 24 6.17 28.22 40.74
CA ALA A 24 6.12 26.77 40.88
C ALA A 24 4.84 26.19 40.26
N ILE A 25 3.70 26.87 40.44
CA ILE A 25 2.41 26.46 39.88
C ILE A 25 2.44 26.57 38.37
N VAL A 26 2.94 27.67 37.81
CA VAL A 26 3.07 27.87 36.35
C VAL A 26 4.00 26.83 35.76
N THR A 27 5.16 26.60 36.36
CA THR A 27 6.11 25.58 35.90
C THR A 27 5.49 24.20 35.90
N MET A 28 4.73 23.81 36.94
CA MET A 28 4.03 22.55 37.02
C MET A 28 2.99 22.40 35.91
N LEU A 29 2.18 23.43 35.63
CA LEU A 29 1.18 23.43 34.57
C LEU A 29 1.83 23.28 33.18
N VAL A 30 2.87 24.04 32.90
CA VAL A 30 3.61 23.95 31.63
C VAL A 30 4.20 22.56 31.46
N THR A 31 4.75 21.98 32.52
CA THR A 31 5.30 20.62 32.50
C THR A 31 4.22 19.58 32.18
N ILE A 32 3.06 19.66 32.85
CA ILE A 32 1.95 18.74 32.57
C ILE A 32 1.46 18.87 31.13
N ILE A 33 1.28 20.09 30.64
CA ILE A 33 0.89 20.33 29.23
C ILE A 33 1.93 19.75 28.28
N GLY A 34 3.22 19.98 28.56
CA GLY A 34 4.33 19.42 27.77
C GLY A 34 4.27 17.89 27.72
N PHE A 35 4.05 17.21 28.84
CA PHE A 35 3.89 15.76 28.87
C PHE A 35 2.68 15.27 28.08
N VAL A 36 1.53 15.93 28.18
CA VAL A 36 0.33 15.57 27.45
C VAL A 36 0.55 15.72 25.93
N VAL A 37 1.12 16.82 25.49
CA VAL A 37 1.42 17.07 24.06
C VAL A 37 2.42 16.03 23.55
N THR A 38 3.50 15.79 24.28
CA THR A 38 4.52 14.79 23.91
C THR A 38 3.91 13.39 23.82
N TYR A 39 3.08 13.01 24.79
CA TYR A 39 2.39 11.71 24.77
C TYR A 39 1.49 11.55 23.54
N LEU A 40 0.68 12.56 23.21
CA LEU A 40 -0.21 12.53 22.05
C LEU A 40 0.56 12.45 20.75
N MET A 41 1.64 13.23 20.59
CA MET A 41 2.51 13.20 19.42
C MET A 41 3.23 11.84 19.29
N THR A 42 3.78 11.32 20.38
CA THR A 42 4.47 10.03 20.37
C THR A 42 3.51 8.90 20.01
N LYS A 43 2.28 8.89 20.54
CA LYS A 43 1.25 7.90 20.21
C LYS A 43 0.85 7.95 18.74
N LYS A 44 0.72 9.14 18.16
CA LYS A 44 0.44 9.32 16.72
C LYS A 44 1.62 8.81 15.88
N ASN A 45 2.83 9.28 16.16
CA ASN A 45 4.03 8.89 15.43
C ASN A 45 4.26 7.38 15.48
N PHE A 46 4.06 6.73 16.63
CA PHE A 46 4.18 5.28 16.76
C PHE A 46 3.18 4.53 15.86
N LYS A 47 1.92 4.98 15.82
CA LYS A 47 0.93 4.38 14.91
C LYS A 47 1.31 4.52 13.45
N ASP A 48 1.80 5.70 13.07
CA ASP A 48 2.21 5.99 11.70
C ASP A 48 3.47 5.16 11.31
N GLU A 49 4.41 4.99 12.25
CA GLU A 49 5.59 4.17 12.07
C GLU A 49 5.25 2.69 11.92
N VAL A 50 4.38 2.15 12.79
CA VAL A 50 3.91 0.76 12.67
C VAL A 50 3.19 0.53 11.34
N LYS A 51 2.38 1.50 10.88
CA LYS A 51 1.71 1.43 9.59
C LYS A 51 2.72 1.44 8.43
N LYS A 52 3.71 2.33 8.47
CA LYS A 52 4.78 2.39 7.47
C LYS A 52 5.58 1.08 7.42
N ASN A 53 5.95 0.53 8.57
CA ASN A 53 6.70 -0.72 8.63
C ASN A 53 5.90 -1.91 8.07
N LYS A 54 4.59 -1.98 8.35
CA LYS A 54 3.72 -3.00 7.75
C LYS A 54 3.63 -2.87 6.22
N ILE A 55 3.49 -1.65 5.72
CA ILE A 55 3.47 -1.38 4.28
C ILE A 55 4.83 -1.73 3.65
N ALA A 56 5.94 -1.37 4.29
CA ALA A 56 7.28 -1.68 3.80
C ALA A 56 7.52 -3.20 3.72
N LEU A 57 7.12 -3.96 4.74
CA LEU A 57 7.22 -5.42 4.74
C LEU A 57 6.37 -6.06 3.65
N ALA A 58 5.13 -5.59 3.45
CA ALA A 58 4.28 -6.07 2.37
C ALA A 58 4.87 -5.73 1.00
N SER A 59 5.37 -4.51 0.82
CA SER A 59 6.02 -4.05 -0.41
C SER A 59 7.25 -4.90 -0.75
N ASP A 60 8.09 -5.22 0.23
CA ASP A 60 9.27 -6.08 0.05
C ASP A 60 8.90 -7.49 -0.43
N GLN A 61 7.79 -8.04 0.06
CA GLN A 61 7.30 -9.36 -0.35
C GLN A 61 6.67 -9.39 -1.75
N ILE A 62 6.12 -8.28 -2.23
CA ILE A 62 5.45 -8.21 -3.54
C ILE A 62 6.32 -7.59 -4.64
N GLN A 63 7.47 -7.00 -4.32
CA GLN A 63 8.29 -6.27 -5.30
C GLN A 63 8.80 -7.15 -6.46
N THR A 64 8.99 -8.45 -6.23
CA THR A 64 9.42 -9.39 -7.27
C THR A 64 8.27 -9.96 -8.09
N LEU A 65 7.03 -9.88 -7.58
CA LEU A 65 5.87 -10.52 -8.21
C LEU A 65 5.60 -10.07 -9.65
N PRO A 66 5.69 -8.78 -10.04
CA PRO A 66 5.53 -8.39 -11.43
C PRO A 66 6.50 -9.11 -12.36
N TYR A 67 7.75 -9.29 -11.93
CA TYR A 67 8.76 -10.02 -12.68
C TYR A 67 8.46 -11.54 -12.73
N ASP A 68 8.08 -12.13 -11.59
CA ASP A 68 7.73 -13.56 -11.50
C ASP A 68 6.53 -13.88 -12.43
N ILE A 69 5.54 -12.97 -12.51
CA ILE A 69 4.39 -13.11 -13.42
C ILE A 69 4.83 -13.01 -14.88
N CYS A 70 5.71 -12.06 -15.23
CA CYS A 70 6.25 -11.97 -16.58
C CYS A 70 6.97 -13.26 -17.00
N GLN A 71 7.77 -13.85 -16.10
CA GLN A 71 8.44 -15.13 -16.35
C GLN A 71 7.43 -16.28 -16.54
N LEU A 72 6.39 -16.32 -15.71
CA LEU A 72 5.32 -17.30 -15.86
C LEU A 72 4.62 -17.20 -17.23
N MET A 73 4.29 -15.97 -17.66
CA MET A 73 3.68 -15.73 -18.98
C MET A 73 4.61 -16.16 -20.12
N ASP A 74 5.90 -15.83 -20.05
CA ASP A 74 6.92 -16.25 -21.03
C ASP A 74 7.03 -17.78 -21.10
N ALA A 75 7.00 -18.46 -19.97
CA ALA A 75 7.08 -19.92 -19.90
C ALA A 75 5.81 -20.60 -20.44
N MET A 76 4.62 -20.01 -20.20
CA MET A 76 3.35 -20.49 -20.77
C MET A 76 3.36 -20.39 -22.30
N ILE A 77 3.88 -19.32 -22.88
CA ILE A 77 3.98 -19.16 -24.33
C ILE A 77 4.96 -20.15 -24.95
N LYS A 78 6.07 -20.45 -24.25
CA LYS A 78 7.09 -21.41 -24.72
C LYS A 78 6.70 -22.88 -24.55
N GLY A 79 5.59 -23.17 -23.86
CA GLY A 79 5.12 -24.54 -23.66
C GLY A 79 5.96 -25.38 -22.70
N ASN A 80 6.61 -24.76 -21.70
CA ASN A 80 7.46 -25.44 -20.70
C ASN A 80 6.66 -26.33 -19.75
N GLN A 81 7.37 -27.18 -18.97
CA GLN A 81 6.85 -28.23 -18.11
C GLN A 81 5.70 -27.78 -17.20
N GLN A 82 4.52 -28.38 -17.36
CA GLN A 82 3.27 -28.01 -16.66
C GLN A 82 3.37 -28.04 -15.13
N GLY A 83 4.14 -28.98 -14.54
CA GLY A 83 4.22 -29.10 -13.09
C GLY A 83 4.91 -27.94 -12.38
N GLU A 84 5.99 -27.42 -12.97
CA GLU A 84 6.73 -26.27 -12.43
C GLU A 84 5.91 -24.98 -12.54
N LEU A 85 5.21 -24.81 -13.66
CA LEU A 85 4.32 -23.67 -13.89
C LEU A 85 3.17 -23.61 -12.88
N LEU A 86 2.59 -24.72 -12.52
CA LEU A 86 1.53 -24.79 -11.50
C LEU A 86 2.04 -24.38 -10.13
N ASN A 87 3.24 -24.80 -9.75
CA ASN A 87 3.86 -24.41 -8.48
C ASN A 87 4.16 -22.91 -8.43
N GLN A 88 4.71 -22.36 -9.51
CA GLN A 88 4.96 -20.93 -9.63
C GLN A 88 3.66 -20.12 -9.55
N TYR A 89 2.65 -20.54 -10.30
CA TYR A 89 1.32 -19.92 -10.28
C TYR A 89 0.70 -19.91 -8.87
N SER A 90 0.71 -21.06 -8.20
CA SER A 90 0.20 -21.18 -6.83
C SER A 90 0.97 -20.29 -5.84
N SER A 91 2.30 -20.22 -5.98
CA SER A 91 3.15 -19.34 -5.16
C SER A 91 2.79 -17.87 -5.35
N ILE A 92 2.62 -17.41 -6.61
CA ILE A 92 2.24 -16.05 -6.95
C ILE A 92 0.87 -15.71 -6.33
N LEU A 93 -0.14 -16.56 -6.51
CA LEU A 93 -1.46 -16.33 -5.93
C LEU A 93 -1.43 -16.25 -4.41
N SER A 94 -0.65 -17.11 -3.75
CA SER A 94 -0.48 -17.11 -2.30
C SER A 94 0.15 -15.81 -1.79
N LYS A 95 1.19 -15.31 -2.48
CA LYS A 95 1.84 -14.04 -2.14
C LYS A 95 0.89 -12.85 -2.38
N VAL A 96 0.14 -12.85 -3.51
CA VAL A 96 -0.86 -11.82 -3.78
C VAL A 96 -1.95 -11.81 -2.71
N LEU A 97 -2.43 -12.97 -2.29
CA LEU A 97 -3.43 -13.08 -1.23
C LEU A 97 -2.91 -12.57 0.12
N ALA A 98 -1.65 -12.87 0.45
CA ALA A 98 -1.06 -12.50 1.74
C ALA A 98 -0.68 -11.02 1.82
N TYR A 99 -0.22 -10.41 0.72
CA TYR A 99 0.46 -9.12 0.74
C TYR A 99 -0.09 -8.11 -0.29
N GLY A 100 -0.89 -8.55 -1.26
CA GLY A 100 -1.42 -7.70 -2.33
C GLY A 100 -2.52 -6.75 -1.87
N SER A 101 -2.77 -5.72 -2.66
CA SER A 101 -3.92 -4.83 -2.47
C SER A 101 -5.25 -5.55 -2.74
N SER A 102 -6.35 -4.95 -2.28
CA SER A 102 -7.69 -5.47 -2.55
C SER A 102 -7.98 -5.64 -4.05
N HIS A 103 -7.46 -4.75 -4.90
CA HIS A 103 -7.60 -4.84 -6.35
C HIS A 103 -6.77 -5.99 -6.93
N ALA A 104 -5.51 -6.15 -6.50
CA ALA A 104 -4.68 -7.28 -6.90
C ALA A 104 -5.31 -8.62 -6.52
N ILE A 105 -5.90 -8.72 -5.31
CA ILE A 105 -6.63 -9.92 -4.86
C ILE A 105 -7.86 -10.20 -5.74
N LYS A 106 -8.66 -9.18 -6.10
CA LYS A 106 -9.81 -9.36 -7.01
C LYS A 106 -9.37 -9.93 -8.37
N ILE A 107 -8.28 -9.41 -8.94
CA ILE A 107 -7.72 -9.91 -10.20
C ILE A 107 -7.27 -11.36 -10.04
N ALA A 108 -6.55 -11.70 -8.97
CA ALA A 108 -6.08 -13.05 -8.70
C ALA A 108 -7.22 -14.06 -8.54
N ILE A 109 -8.32 -13.68 -7.85
CA ILE A 109 -9.53 -14.51 -7.74
C ILE A 109 -10.13 -14.77 -9.13
N LYS A 110 -10.25 -13.73 -9.96
CA LYS A 110 -10.76 -13.87 -11.33
C LYS A 110 -9.89 -14.78 -12.19
N MET A 111 -8.56 -14.64 -12.09
CA MET A 111 -7.60 -15.53 -12.75
C MET A 111 -7.80 -16.98 -12.35
N GLN A 112 -7.97 -17.26 -11.05
CA GLN A 112 -8.22 -18.60 -10.54
C GLN A 112 -9.55 -19.18 -11.05
N GLN A 113 -10.61 -18.38 -11.10
CA GLN A 113 -11.90 -18.79 -11.66
C GLN A 113 -11.78 -19.16 -13.14
N MET A 114 -11.06 -18.35 -13.93
CA MET A 114 -10.82 -18.63 -15.35
C MET A 114 -10.00 -19.91 -15.54
N SER A 115 -9.02 -20.19 -14.66
CA SER A 115 -8.19 -21.40 -14.75
C SER A 115 -9.00 -22.69 -14.57
N TYR A 116 -10.08 -22.67 -13.79
CA TYR A 116 -10.96 -23.83 -13.61
C TYR A 116 -11.86 -24.10 -14.83
N VAL A 117 -12.14 -23.07 -15.61
CA VAL A 117 -13.02 -23.20 -16.80
C VAL A 117 -12.22 -23.48 -18.06
N SER A 118 -10.93 -23.11 -18.08
CA SER A 118 -10.07 -23.26 -19.25
C SER A 118 -9.77 -24.75 -19.52
N THR A 119 -10.17 -25.23 -20.69
CA THR A 119 -9.83 -26.57 -21.16
C THR A 119 -8.48 -26.56 -21.87
N SER A 120 -7.77 -27.72 -21.89
CA SER A 120 -6.44 -27.86 -22.50
C SER A 120 -6.41 -27.54 -24.02
N ASN A 121 -7.57 -27.54 -24.69
CA ASN A 121 -7.73 -27.26 -26.13
C ASN A 121 -8.36 -25.89 -26.42
N ALA A 122 -8.31 -24.95 -25.46
CA ALA A 122 -8.88 -23.62 -25.64
C ALA A 122 -8.25 -22.90 -26.84
N SER A 123 -9.09 -22.25 -27.66
CA SER A 123 -8.66 -21.37 -28.75
C SER A 123 -7.92 -20.15 -28.22
N ILE A 124 -7.21 -19.42 -29.11
CA ILE A 124 -6.55 -18.16 -28.71
C ILE A 124 -7.57 -17.19 -28.08
N ASP A 125 -8.74 -17.06 -28.69
CA ASP A 125 -9.77 -16.13 -28.20
C ASP A 125 -10.26 -16.48 -26.79
N GLU A 126 -10.31 -17.76 -26.44
CA GLU A 126 -10.68 -18.23 -25.10
C GLU A 126 -9.57 -17.99 -24.05
N ARG A 127 -8.32 -17.83 -24.50
CA ARG A 127 -7.15 -17.53 -23.63
C ARG A 127 -6.92 -16.05 -23.40
N LEU A 128 -7.42 -15.17 -24.28
CA LEU A 128 -7.22 -13.73 -24.19
C LEU A 128 -7.68 -13.14 -22.83
N PRO A 129 -8.84 -13.49 -22.27
CA PRO A 129 -9.23 -12.97 -20.96
C PRO A 129 -8.25 -13.33 -19.83
N MET A 130 -7.67 -14.53 -19.88
CA MET A 130 -6.68 -14.96 -18.90
C MET A 130 -5.38 -14.14 -19.04
N LEU A 131 -4.90 -13.96 -20.28
CA LEU A 131 -3.71 -13.14 -20.56
C LEU A 131 -3.94 -11.67 -20.16
N ALA A 132 -5.15 -11.14 -20.42
CA ALA A 132 -5.54 -9.80 -19.98
C ALA A 132 -5.52 -9.68 -18.44
N ALA A 133 -5.98 -10.70 -17.72
CA ALA A 133 -5.94 -10.71 -16.26
C ALA A 133 -4.51 -10.74 -15.71
N TYR A 134 -3.59 -11.50 -16.33
CA TYR A 134 -2.16 -11.46 -15.97
C TYR A 134 -1.56 -10.08 -16.16
N SER A 135 -1.81 -9.45 -17.32
CA SER A 135 -1.26 -8.11 -17.60
C SER A 135 -1.83 -7.05 -16.64
N LEU A 136 -3.12 -7.13 -16.31
CA LEU A 136 -3.75 -6.28 -15.31
C LEU A 136 -3.16 -6.51 -13.90
N LEU A 137 -2.84 -7.75 -13.54
CA LEU A 137 -2.20 -8.03 -12.26
C LEU A 137 -0.80 -7.42 -12.18
N ILE A 138 0.01 -7.50 -13.26
CA ILE A 138 1.31 -6.85 -13.34
C ILE A 138 1.15 -5.33 -13.18
N THR A 139 0.21 -4.72 -13.93
CA THR A 139 -0.07 -3.28 -13.89
C THR A 139 -0.50 -2.84 -12.49
N GLN A 140 -1.41 -3.59 -11.86
CA GLN A 140 -1.89 -3.29 -10.51
C GLN A 140 -0.78 -3.39 -9.47
N LEU A 141 0.02 -4.47 -9.50
CA LEU A 141 1.14 -4.65 -8.56
C LEU A 141 2.21 -3.57 -8.75
N LYS A 142 2.52 -3.19 -9.99
CA LYS A 142 3.44 -2.08 -10.25
C LYS A 142 2.87 -0.77 -9.71
N TYR A 143 1.60 -0.48 -9.93
CA TYR A 143 0.93 0.69 -9.37
C TYR A 143 0.95 0.69 -7.83
N ASP A 144 0.69 -0.46 -7.20
CA ASP A 144 0.74 -0.61 -5.74
C ASP A 144 2.14 -0.32 -5.18
N LEU A 145 3.20 -0.66 -5.92
CA LEU A 145 4.60 -0.47 -5.50
C LEU A 145 5.14 0.93 -5.77
N THR A 146 4.81 1.51 -6.93
CA THR A 146 5.47 2.73 -7.43
C THR A 146 4.53 3.91 -7.59
N SER A 147 3.21 3.68 -7.53
CA SER A 147 2.15 4.64 -7.90
C SER A 147 2.22 5.10 -9.36
N GLU A 148 3.03 4.46 -10.19
CA GLU A 148 3.11 4.72 -11.63
C GLU A 148 2.08 3.89 -12.38
N ILE A 149 1.40 4.53 -13.34
CA ILE A 149 0.45 3.87 -14.22
C ILE A 149 1.17 3.49 -15.51
N ILE A 150 1.20 2.19 -15.80
CA ILE A 150 1.66 1.65 -17.08
C ILE A 150 0.47 1.07 -17.84
N SER A 151 0.56 1.04 -19.17
CA SER A 151 -0.44 0.36 -19.98
C SER A 151 -0.37 -1.16 -19.76
N PRO A 152 -1.52 -1.83 -19.52
CA PRO A 152 -1.56 -3.30 -19.49
C PRO A 152 -1.09 -3.96 -20.80
N GLU A 153 -1.13 -3.25 -21.92
CA GLU A 153 -0.65 -3.75 -23.21
C GLU A 153 0.88 -3.83 -23.32
N SER A 154 1.61 -3.10 -22.43
CA SER A 154 3.06 -2.95 -22.56
C SER A 154 3.81 -4.28 -22.63
N TRP A 155 3.36 -5.28 -21.86
CA TRP A 155 3.99 -6.60 -21.90
C TRP A 155 3.80 -7.29 -23.27
N PHE A 156 2.60 -7.22 -23.85
CA PHE A 156 2.28 -7.83 -25.14
C PHE A 156 3.07 -7.16 -26.26
N GLN A 157 3.14 -5.82 -26.26
CA GLN A 157 3.92 -5.05 -27.23
C GLN A 157 5.41 -5.40 -27.19
N LEU A 158 5.96 -5.72 -26.00
CA LEU A 158 7.36 -6.10 -25.84
C LEU A 158 7.65 -7.56 -26.25
N ARG A 159 6.67 -8.47 -26.17
CA ARG A 159 6.90 -9.92 -26.28
C ARG A 159 6.24 -10.59 -27.47
N MET A 160 5.25 -9.97 -28.09
CA MET A 160 4.48 -10.57 -29.18
C MET A 160 4.71 -9.79 -30.49
N ASN A 161 5.40 -10.40 -31.43
CA ASN A 161 5.69 -9.78 -32.74
C ASN A 161 4.40 -9.45 -33.53
N ASP A 162 3.35 -10.26 -33.38
CA ASP A 162 2.08 -10.13 -34.10
C ASP A 162 0.96 -9.55 -33.22
N TYR A 163 1.32 -8.76 -32.19
CA TYR A 163 0.34 -8.20 -31.24
C TYR A 163 -0.75 -7.40 -31.94
N GLU A 164 -0.43 -6.65 -32.98
CA GLU A 164 -1.39 -5.83 -33.75
C GLU A 164 -2.60 -6.64 -34.25
N LYS A 165 -2.42 -7.95 -34.54
CA LYS A 165 -3.51 -8.82 -35.05
C LYS A 165 -4.55 -9.13 -33.98
N ILE A 166 -4.17 -9.19 -32.71
CA ILE A 166 -5.04 -9.54 -31.59
C ILE A 166 -5.34 -8.33 -30.68
N GLN A 167 -4.72 -7.18 -30.96
CA GLN A 167 -4.83 -5.98 -30.14
C GLN A 167 -6.30 -5.57 -29.86
N PRO A 168 -7.22 -5.50 -30.84
CA PRO A 168 -8.60 -5.10 -30.55
C PRO A 168 -9.33 -6.03 -29.59
N GLN A 169 -9.12 -7.35 -29.70
CA GLN A 169 -9.72 -8.34 -28.80
C GLN A 169 -9.09 -8.29 -27.43
N MET A 170 -7.77 -8.05 -27.34
CA MET A 170 -7.07 -7.91 -26.08
C MET A 170 -7.50 -6.66 -25.33
N GLN A 171 -7.58 -5.50 -26.00
CA GLN A 171 -8.07 -4.25 -25.43
C GLN A 171 -9.49 -4.41 -24.90
N LYS A 172 -10.36 -5.06 -25.66
CA LYS A 172 -11.71 -5.37 -25.21
C LYS A 172 -11.68 -6.20 -23.92
N SER A 173 -10.90 -7.29 -23.90
CA SER A 173 -10.79 -8.16 -22.72
C SER A 173 -10.25 -7.43 -21.49
N ILE A 174 -9.24 -6.55 -21.66
CA ILE A 174 -8.68 -5.71 -20.60
C ILE A 174 -9.75 -4.75 -20.07
N ASN A 175 -10.43 -4.02 -20.96
CA ASN A 175 -11.45 -3.05 -20.58
C ASN A 175 -12.67 -3.68 -19.92
N ASP A 176 -13.09 -4.87 -20.37
CA ASP A 176 -14.18 -5.63 -19.76
C ASP A 176 -13.82 -6.07 -18.33
N LEU A 177 -12.59 -6.55 -18.10
CA LEU A 177 -12.12 -6.90 -16.77
C LEU A 177 -11.97 -5.70 -15.84
N ILE A 178 -11.49 -4.54 -16.35
CA ILE A 178 -11.41 -3.30 -15.56
C ILE A 178 -12.80 -2.91 -15.07
N LYS A 179 -13.80 -2.99 -15.94
CA LYS A 179 -15.19 -2.67 -15.59
C LYS A 179 -15.79 -3.70 -14.63
N GLU A 180 -15.59 -5.00 -14.88
CA GLU A 180 -16.13 -6.08 -14.07
C GLU A 180 -15.60 -6.06 -12.64
N LEU A 181 -14.29 -5.80 -12.47
CA LEU A 181 -13.62 -5.86 -11.18
C LEU A 181 -13.55 -4.49 -10.47
N ASP A 182 -14.12 -3.45 -11.11
CA ASP A 182 -14.06 -2.06 -10.61
C ASP A 182 -12.62 -1.62 -10.29
N LEU A 183 -11.74 -1.77 -11.30
CA LEU A 183 -10.33 -1.39 -11.19
C LEU A 183 -10.13 0.09 -11.54
N ASN A 184 -8.91 0.58 -11.33
CA ASN A 184 -8.56 1.96 -11.68
C ASN A 184 -8.81 2.23 -13.17
N HIS A 185 -9.68 3.20 -13.46
CA HIS A 185 -10.03 3.59 -14.83
C HIS A 185 -8.83 4.08 -15.66
N ALA A 186 -7.74 4.49 -15.02
CA ALA A 186 -6.50 4.88 -15.70
C ALA A 186 -5.76 3.69 -16.37
N PHE A 187 -6.19 2.45 -16.11
CA PHE A 187 -5.64 1.25 -16.77
C PHE A 187 -6.32 0.94 -18.12
N LYS A 188 -7.37 1.66 -18.51
CA LYS A 188 -8.05 1.46 -19.78
C LYS A 188 -7.13 1.69 -20.98
N VAL A 189 -7.32 0.88 -22.01
CA VAL A 189 -6.58 0.88 -23.26
C VAL A 189 -7.53 1.04 -24.46
#